data_ad6231a5a3d62fdbea6405edd35f455e
#
_entry.id   ad6231a5a3d62fdbea6405edd35f455e
#
_cell.length_a   1.000
_cell.length_b   1.000
_cell.length_c   1.000
_cell.angle_alpha   90.00
_cell.angle_beta   90.00
_cell.angle_gamma   90.00
#
_symmetry.space_group_name_H-M   'P 1'
#
loop_
_entity.id
_entity.type
_entity.pdbx_description
1 polymer ?
#
loop_
_entity_poly.entity_id
_entity_poly.type
_entity_poly.pdbx_seq_one_letter_code
_entity_poly.pdbx_strand_id
1 'polypeptide(L)'
;MTYRNALALAAMTAAVLAVGTARADEDYGPLQVIEAASGKVLADPKGMTLYTYDKDAMGKSNCSGECVEYWPPALAAADAKPVGGLTIIKRDDGKMQWADDGKPLYTFVNDKKPGDVTGDGKNNVWHAVKE
;
A
#
# COMPACT_ATOMS: atom_id res chain seq x y z
N MET A 1 7.55 66.09 8.81
CA MET A 1 7.39 65.62 8.74
C MET A 1 7.47 64.41 8.64
N THR A 2 7.48 63.89 8.45
CA THR A 2 7.36 62.97 8.39
C THR A 2 7.44 61.81 8.34
N TYR A 3 7.33 61.43 8.24
CA TYR A 3 7.25 60.34 8.25
C TYR A 3 7.28 59.22 8.16
N ARG A 4 7.23 58.78 8.12
CA ARG A 4 7.22 57.80 8.10
C ARG A 4 7.23 56.70 8.06
N ASN A 5 7.19 56.06 7.88
CA ASN A 5 7.15 55.15 7.94
C ASN A 5 7.16 53.98 7.85
N ALA A 6 7.10 53.53 7.81
CA ALA A 6 6.95 52.59 7.82
C ALA A 6 6.95 51.47 7.75
N LEU A 7 6.88 51.00 7.61
CA LEU A 7 6.76 49.97 7.63
C LEU A 7 6.76 48.78 7.57
N ALA A 8 6.68 48.28 7.53
CA ALA A 8 6.54 47.32 7.58
C ALA A 8 6.56 46.23 7.47
N LEU A 9 6.49 45.75 7.31
CA LEU A 9 6.40 44.82 7.24
C LEU A 9 6.37 43.59 7.25
N ALA A 10 6.21 43.03 7.20
CA ALA A 10 6.05 42.15 7.29
C ALA A 10 6.08 40.97 7.21
N ALA A 11 5.99 40.38 7.08
CA ALA A 11 5.94 39.45 7.01
C ALA A 11 5.91 38.32 7.00
N MET A 12 5.73 37.72 6.82
CA MET A 12 5.62 36.77 6.85
C MET A 12 5.70 35.61 6.80
N THR A 13 5.60 35.01 6.67
CA THR A 13 5.61 34.13 6.67
C THR A 13 5.49 32.96 6.63
N ALA A 14 5.34 32.36 6.50
CA ALA A 14 5.07 31.48 6.52
C ALA A 14 5.17 30.32 6.57
N ALA A 15 5.12 29.68 6.56
CA ALA A 15 5.12 28.78 6.59
C ALA A 15 5.09 27.65 6.56
N VAL A 16 4.97 27.00 6.40
CA VAL A 16 4.84 26.07 6.35
C VAL A 16 4.92 25.02 6.38
N LEU A 17 4.89 24.48 6.31
CA LEU A 17 4.87 23.61 6.34
C LEU A 17 4.87 22.44 6.34
N ALA A 18 4.69 21.88 6.18
CA ALA A 18 4.52 20.99 6.03
C ALA A 18 4.73 19.91 6.34
N VAL A 19 4.73 19.43 6.44
CA VAL A 19 4.86 18.61 6.72
C VAL A 19 4.75 17.38 6.53
N GLY A 20 4.90 16.73 6.86
CA GLY A 20 4.72 15.52 6.86
C GLY A 20 4.49 14.78 5.88
N THR A 21 4.37 14.85 5.29
CA THR A 21 4.01 14.30 4.34
C THR A 21 4.94 13.52 3.64
N ALA A 22 5.84 13.01 4.10
CA ALA A 22 6.67 12.18 3.39
C ALA A 22 5.97 11.14 2.66
N ARG A 23 4.85 10.73 3.22
CA ARG A 23 4.18 9.71 2.62
C ARG A 23 3.55 10.10 1.43
N ALA A 24 3.24 11.28 1.27
CA ALA A 24 2.57 11.76 0.13
C ALA A 24 3.39 11.54 -1.11
N ASP A 25 4.67 11.34 -0.97
CA ASP A 25 5.50 11.10 -2.11
C ASP A 25 5.55 9.66 -2.55
N GLU A 26 4.97 8.77 -1.80
CA GLU A 26 5.01 7.39 -2.20
C GLU A 26 4.03 7.12 -3.30
N ASP A 27 4.47 6.39 -4.30
CA ASP A 27 3.65 6.07 -5.45
C ASP A 27 3.35 4.59 -5.40
N TYR A 28 2.07 4.26 -5.31
CA TYR A 28 1.64 2.87 -5.26
C TYR A 28 0.99 2.44 -6.58
N GLY A 29 1.15 3.25 -7.64
CA GLY A 29 0.58 2.88 -8.94
C GLY A 29 -0.91 2.66 -8.84
N PRO A 30 -1.41 1.50 -9.28
CA PRO A 30 -2.85 1.23 -9.21
C PRO A 30 -3.34 0.85 -7.82
N LEU A 31 -2.43 0.60 -6.88
CA LEU A 31 -2.82 0.28 -5.52
C LEU A 31 -3.04 1.58 -4.75
N GLN A 32 -3.64 1.49 -3.58
CA GLN A 32 -3.96 2.69 -2.82
C GLN A 32 -3.80 2.45 -1.32
N VAL A 33 -3.79 3.52 -0.56
CA VAL A 33 -3.77 3.43 0.90
C VAL A 33 -5.13 3.86 1.37
N ILE A 34 -5.77 3.07 2.21
CA ILE A 34 -7.09 3.39 2.72
C ILE A 34 -7.09 3.34 4.23
N GLU A 35 -8.13 3.95 4.82
CA GLU A 35 -8.35 3.86 6.26
C GLU A 35 -9.10 2.55 6.53
N ALA A 36 -8.57 1.74 7.41
CA ALA A 36 -9.20 0.50 7.80
C ALA A 36 -9.42 0.54 9.31
N ALA A 37 -10.08 -0.47 9.84
CA ALA A 37 -10.35 -0.52 11.27
C ALA A 37 -9.07 -0.47 12.10
N SER A 38 -7.99 -1.03 11.59
CA SER A 38 -6.73 -1.10 12.32
C SER A 38 -5.76 0.03 11.95
N GLY A 39 -6.20 1.03 11.19
CA GLY A 39 -5.35 2.11 10.73
C GLY A 39 -5.20 2.08 9.22
N LYS A 40 -4.22 2.78 8.70
CA LYS A 40 -4.04 2.83 7.26
C LYS A 40 -3.40 1.55 6.75
N VAL A 41 -3.94 1.04 5.65
CA VAL A 41 -3.43 -0.19 5.03
C VAL A 41 -3.33 0.00 3.54
N LEU A 42 -2.47 -0.79 2.93
CA LEU A 42 -2.37 -0.85 1.47
C LEU A 42 -3.55 -1.65 0.96
N ALA A 43 -4.14 -1.23 -0.13
CA ALA A 43 -5.33 -1.86 -0.70
C ALA A 43 -5.22 -1.94 -2.21
N ASP A 44 -6.01 -2.83 -2.80
CA ASP A 44 -6.04 -2.99 -4.24
C ASP A 44 -6.93 -1.88 -4.85
N PRO A 45 -7.08 -1.85 -6.19
CA PRO A 45 -7.87 -0.79 -6.81
C PRO A 45 -9.33 -0.75 -6.38
N LYS A 46 -9.84 -1.85 -5.82
CA LYS A 46 -11.22 -1.89 -5.34
C LYS A 46 -11.31 -1.52 -3.87
N GLY A 47 -10.20 -1.21 -3.23
CA GLY A 47 -10.17 -0.85 -1.82
C GLY A 47 -10.03 -2.02 -0.87
N MET A 48 -9.76 -3.21 -1.40
CA MET A 48 -9.64 -4.39 -0.54
C MET A 48 -8.24 -4.47 0.05
N THR A 49 -8.17 -4.76 1.34
CA THR A 49 -6.92 -4.80 2.08
C THR A 49 -5.96 -5.83 1.49
N LEU A 50 -4.69 -5.46 1.41
CA LEU A 50 -3.65 -6.35 0.92
C LEU A 50 -2.85 -6.92 2.07
N TYR A 51 -2.42 -8.17 1.91
CA TYR A 51 -1.75 -8.93 2.96
C TYR A 51 -0.46 -9.52 2.44
N THR A 52 0.47 -9.79 3.35
CA THR A 52 1.67 -10.57 3.05
C THR A 52 1.60 -11.90 3.80
N TYR A 53 2.37 -12.85 3.33
CA TYR A 53 2.37 -14.21 3.84
C TYR A 53 3.79 -14.56 4.30
N ASP A 54 3.93 -14.90 5.56
CA ASP A 54 5.26 -15.13 6.15
C ASP A 54 6.02 -16.29 5.51
N LYS A 55 5.30 -17.22 4.89
CA LYS A 55 5.97 -18.37 4.27
C LYS A 55 6.42 -18.10 2.84
N ASP A 56 6.16 -16.91 2.32
CA ASP A 56 6.69 -16.54 1.02
C ASP A 56 8.17 -16.18 1.17
N ALA A 57 8.90 -16.31 0.06
CA ALA A 57 10.26 -15.82 0.00
C ALA A 57 10.24 -14.48 -0.73
N MET A 58 11.34 -13.75 -0.64
CA MET A 58 11.48 -12.50 -1.35
C MET A 58 11.38 -12.77 -2.85
N GLY A 59 10.42 -12.12 -3.50
CA GLY A 59 10.22 -12.28 -4.93
C GLY A 59 9.56 -13.58 -5.35
N LYS A 60 9.04 -14.36 -4.39
CA LYS A 60 8.54 -15.69 -4.71
C LYS A 60 7.31 -16.01 -3.87
N SER A 61 6.20 -16.29 -4.53
CA SER A 61 4.97 -16.68 -3.84
C SER A 61 4.98 -18.17 -3.57
N ASN A 62 4.65 -18.54 -2.35
CA ASN A 62 4.48 -19.93 -1.96
C ASN A 62 3.03 -20.28 -1.66
N CYS A 63 2.11 -19.39 -2.02
CA CYS A 63 0.69 -19.62 -1.88
C CYS A 63 0.14 -20.04 -3.24
N SER A 64 -0.21 -21.32 -3.36
CA SER A 64 -0.75 -21.86 -4.60
C SER A 64 -1.79 -22.91 -4.26
N GLY A 65 -2.52 -23.40 -5.25
CA GLY A 65 -3.53 -24.41 -5.04
C GLY A 65 -4.63 -23.89 -4.13
N GLU A 66 -4.95 -24.65 -3.08
CA GLU A 66 -6.02 -24.27 -2.18
C GLU A 66 -5.77 -22.94 -1.48
N CYS A 67 -4.51 -22.61 -1.25
CA CYS A 67 -4.16 -21.35 -0.61
C CYS A 67 -4.72 -20.17 -1.39
N VAL A 68 -4.65 -20.21 -2.70
CA VAL A 68 -5.13 -19.13 -3.56
C VAL A 68 -6.65 -18.97 -3.49
N GLU A 69 -7.35 -20.02 -3.11
CA GLU A 69 -8.81 -19.93 -3.00
C GLU A 69 -9.22 -19.03 -1.85
N TYR A 70 -8.42 -18.97 -0.79
CA TYR A 70 -8.69 -18.11 0.35
C TYR A 70 -7.91 -16.81 0.28
N TRP A 71 -6.76 -16.82 -0.37
CA TRP A 71 -5.86 -15.67 -0.45
C TRP A 71 -5.49 -15.40 -1.90
N PRO A 72 -6.42 -14.83 -2.67
CA PRO A 72 -6.14 -14.53 -4.08
C PRO A 72 -4.98 -13.55 -4.22
N PRO A 73 -4.06 -13.80 -5.14
CA PRO A 73 -2.95 -12.87 -5.34
C PRO A 73 -3.44 -11.55 -5.93
N ALA A 74 -2.77 -10.47 -5.57
CA ALA A 74 -3.05 -9.17 -6.16
C ALA A 74 -2.40 -9.16 -7.53
N LEU A 75 -3.17 -9.44 -8.57
CA LEU A 75 -2.63 -9.62 -9.90
C LEU A 75 -2.28 -8.28 -10.55
N ALA A 76 -1.18 -8.27 -11.27
CA ALA A 76 -0.73 -7.10 -12.02
C ALA A 76 -1.03 -7.34 -13.49
N ALA A 77 -1.36 -6.27 -14.20
CA ALA A 77 -1.60 -6.37 -15.64
C ALA A 77 -0.30 -6.77 -16.34
N ALA A 78 -0.45 -7.36 -17.53
CA ALA A 78 0.72 -7.83 -18.26
C ALA A 78 1.70 -6.71 -18.58
N ASP A 79 1.20 -5.49 -18.75
CA ASP A 79 2.05 -4.35 -19.07
C ASP A 79 2.35 -3.48 -17.85
N ALA A 80 2.02 -3.93 -16.65
CA ALA A 80 2.30 -3.18 -15.45
C ALA A 80 3.80 -3.06 -15.24
N LYS A 81 4.20 -1.96 -14.61
CA LYS A 81 5.61 -1.71 -14.33
C LYS A 81 5.82 -1.46 -12.85
N PRO A 82 6.98 -1.80 -12.32
CA PRO A 82 7.29 -1.49 -10.94
C PRO A 82 7.18 0.02 -10.70
N VAL A 83 6.72 0.39 -9.52
CA VAL A 83 6.58 1.81 -9.16
C VAL A 83 6.83 1.98 -7.67
N GLY A 84 7.71 2.90 -7.31
CA GLY A 84 8.07 3.11 -5.91
C GLY A 84 8.61 1.83 -5.30
N GLY A 85 8.07 1.44 -4.16
CA GLY A 85 8.47 0.18 -3.52
C GLY A 85 7.76 -1.04 -4.05
N LEU A 86 6.83 -0.86 -5.01
CA LEU A 86 6.10 -1.98 -5.56
C LEU A 86 6.87 -2.62 -6.68
N THR A 87 6.95 -3.93 -6.63
CA THR A 87 7.60 -4.71 -7.69
C THR A 87 6.58 -5.69 -8.23
N ILE A 88 6.96 -6.43 -9.26
CA ILE A 88 6.07 -7.40 -9.89
C ILE A 88 6.84 -8.71 -9.97
N ILE A 89 6.18 -9.77 -9.51
CA ILE A 89 6.79 -11.09 -9.56
C ILE A 89 5.97 -11.97 -10.49
N LYS A 90 6.63 -13.00 -11.03
CA LYS A 90 5.94 -13.97 -11.87
C LYS A 90 5.69 -15.20 -11.01
N ARG A 91 4.44 -15.58 -10.93
CA ARG A 91 4.03 -16.75 -10.16
C ARG A 91 4.34 -18.02 -10.95
N ASP A 92 4.35 -19.15 -10.25
CA ASP A 92 4.57 -20.43 -10.92
C ASP A 92 3.50 -20.73 -11.95
N ASP A 93 2.30 -20.15 -11.79
CA ASP A 93 1.22 -20.35 -12.74
C ASP A 93 1.32 -19.39 -13.96
N GLY A 94 2.39 -18.60 -14.02
CA GLY A 94 2.60 -17.69 -15.13
C GLY A 94 1.97 -16.33 -14.98
N LYS A 95 1.14 -16.12 -13.95
CA LYS A 95 0.48 -14.83 -13.76
C LYS A 95 1.42 -13.87 -13.03
N MET A 96 1.19 -12.58 -13.24
CA MET A 96 2.02 -11.55 -12.62
C MET A 96 1.31 -11.07 -11.36
N GLN A 97 2.06 -10.86 -10.29
CA GLN A 97 1.52 -10.48 -9.01
C GLN A 97 2.29 -9.29 -8.45
N TRP A 98 1.55 -8.34 -7.86
CA TRP A 98 2.18 -7.22 -7.18
C TRP A 98 2.88 -7.70 -5.93
N ALA A 99 3.99 -7.04 -5.61
CA ALA A 99 4.75 -7.28 -4.39
C ALA A 99 5.20 -5.96 -3.82
N ASP A 100 5.32 -5.89 -2.49
CA ASP A 100 5.79 -4.69 -1.80
C ASP A 100 7.18 -5.01 -1.27
N ASP A 101 8.19 -4.34 -1.81
CA ASP A 101 9.57 -4.62 -1.44
C ASP A 101 9.90 -6.09 -1.62
N GLY A 102 9.35 -6.71 -2.66
CA GLY A 102 9.60 -8.11 -2.95
C GLY A 102 8.70 -9.08 -2.20
N LYS A 103 7.82 -8.60 -1.32
CA LYS A 103 6.88 -9.47 -0.59
C LYS A 103 5.59 -9.56 -1.39
N PRO A 104 5.22 -10.76 -1.86
CA PRO A 104 4.00 -10.92 -2.64
C PRO A 104 2.75 -10.46 -1.89
N LEU A 105 1.82 -9.85 -2.60
CA LEU A 105 0.62 -9.28 -2.01
C LEU A 105 -0.61 -10.09 -2.38
N TYR A 106 -1.54 -10.19 -1.42
CA TYR A 106 -2.75 -11.00 -1.56
C TYR A 106 -3.95 -10.26 -1.00
N THR A 107 -5.16 -10.63 -1.45
CA THR A 107 -6.38 -10.22 -0.76
C THR A 107 -6.89 -11.43 0.02
N PHE A 108 -7.93 -11.22 0.84
CA PHE A 108 -8.52 -12.29 1.64
C PHE A 108 -10.00 -12.39 1.29
N VAL A 109 -10.46 -13.60 0.98
CA VAL A 109 -11.82 -13.79 0.50
C VAL A 109 -12.89 -13.43 1.52
N ASN A 110 -12.57 -13.48 2.81
CA ASN A 110 -13.55 -13.14 3.84
C ASN A 110 -13.66 -11.64 4.11
N ASP A 111 -12.79 -10.83 3.51
CA ASP A 111 -12.98 -9.38 3.54
C ASP A 111 -14.05 -9.07 2.51
N LYS A 112 -15.16 -8.46 2.94
CA LYS A 112 -16.32 -8.27 2.07
C LYS A 112 -16.48 -6.85 1.57
N LYS A 113 -15.81 -5.90 2.18
CA LYS A 113 -15.92 -4.51 1.76
C LYS A 113 -14.65 -3.77 2.08
N PRO A 114 -14.41 -2.62 1.43
CA PRO A 114 -13.22 -1.82 1.72
C PRO A 114 -13.14 -1.51 3.20
N GLY A 115 -11.93 -1.62 3.74
CA GLY A 115 -11.71 -1.36 5.16
C GLY A 115 -11.74 -2.60 6.03
N ASP A 116 -12.25 -3.72 5.52
CA ASP A 116 -12.20 -4.96 6.28
C ASP A 116 -10.76 -5.43 6.39
N VAL A 117 -10.38 -5.96 7.55
CA VAL A 117 -9.04 -6.52 7.79
C VAL A 117 -9.17 -7.82 8.57
N THR A 118 -10.10 -8.66 8.15
CA THR A 118 -10.41 -9.87 8.91
C THR A 118 -9.32 -10.93 8.83
N GLY A 119 -8.37 -10.76 7.92
CA GLY A 119 -7.28 -11.72 7.78
C GLY A 119 -6.01 -11.36 8.53
N ASP A 120 -5.95 -10.18 9.15
CA ASP A 120 -4.73 -9.72 9.79
C ASP A 120 -4.41 -10.60 11.00
N GLY A 121 -3.21 -11.18 11.01
CA GLY A 121 -2.78 -12.07 12.08
C GLY A 121 -3.26 -13.49 11.94
N LYS A 122 -3.96 -13.81 10.84
CA LYS A 122 -4.53 -15.13 10.69
C LYS A 122 -3.45 -16.20 10.65
N ASN A 123 -3.64 -17.22 11.48
CA ASN A 123 -2.71 -18.33 11.64
C ASN A 123 -1.29 -17.86 11.96
N ASN A 124 -1.15 -16.62 12.39
CA ASN A 124 0.15 -16.00 12.72
C ASN A 124 1.11 -15.91 11.54
N VAL A 125 0.61 -16.07 10.32
CA VAL A 125 1.46 -16.00 9.12
C VAL A 125 0.94 -15.02 8.07
N TRP A 126 -0.25 -14.44 8.27
CA TRP A 126 -0.83 -13.47 7.34
C TRP A 126 -0.92 -12.12 8.02
N HIS A 127 -0.49 -11.08 7.34
CA HIS A 127 -0.44 -9.74 7.94
C HIS A 127 -0.89 -8.69 6.95
N ALA A 128 -1.80 -7.81 7.38
CA ALA A 128 -2.19 -6.67 6.55
C ALA A 128 -0.99 -5.75 6.40
N VAL A 129 -0.83 -5.16 5.22
CA VAL A 129 0.28 -4.25 4.96
C VAL A 129 -0.12 -2.88 5.53
N LYS A 130 0.47 -2.50 6.64
CA LYS A 130 0.16 -1.25 7.33
C LYS A 130 1.01 -0.12 6.78
N GLU A 131 0.42 1.08 6.68
CA GLU A 131 1.12 2.26 6.16
C GLU A 131 1.18 3.39 7.18
#